data_d5fc3aef777b379cfe7325d51051edb0
#
_entry.id   d5fc3aef777b379cfe7325d51051edb0
#
_cell.length_a   1.000
_cell.length_b   1.000
_cell.length_c   1.000
_cell.angle_alpha   90.00
_cell.angle_beta   90.00
_cell.angle_gamma   90.00
#
_symmetry.space_group_name_H-M   'P 1'
#
loop_
_entity.id
_entity.type
_entity.pdbx_description
1 polymer ?
#
loop_
_entity_poly.entity_id
_entity_poly.type
_entity_poly.pdbx_seq_one_letter_code
_entity_poly.pdbx_strand_id
1 'polypeptide(L)' 'RGPLMHDTETHELISKTAGLAYPIRDGVPILLVERARTL' A
#
# COMPACT_ATOMS: atom_id res chain seq x y z
N ARG A 1 -10.49 2.71 10.25
CA ARG A 1 -10.03 3.26 8.99
C ARG A 1 -8.88 4.23 9.23
N GLY A 2 -7.70 3.84 8.93
CA GLY A 2 -6.57 4.70 9.11
C GLY A 2 -6.30 5.55 7.88
N PRO A 3 -5.32 6.44 7.97
CA PRO A 3 -4.93 7.26 6.82
C PRO A 3 -4.25 6.39 5.77
N LEU A 4 -4.96 6.14 4.70
CA LEU A 4 -4.42 5.43 3.55
C LEU A 4 -4.20 6.41 2.43
N MET A 5 -3.05 6.30 1.78
CA MET A 5 -2.71 7.18 0.68
C MET A 5 -2.42 6.35 -0.56
N HIS A 6 -3.00 6.76 -1.66
CA HIS A 6 -2.78 6.10 -2.94
C HIS A 6 -1.64 6.81 -3.66
N ASP A 7 -0.52 6.14 -3.79
CA ASP A 7 0.64 6.67 -4.49
C ASP A 7 0.59 6.21 -5.93
N THR A 8 0.20 7.10 -6.82
CA THR A 8 0.05 6.75 -8.23
C THR A 8 1.40 6.63 -8.95
N GLU A 9 2.44 7.24 -8.41
CA GLU A 9 3.75 7.17 -9.04
C GLU A 9 4.41 5.81 -8.84
N THR A 10 4.21 5.23 -7.67
CA THR A 10 4.81 3.94 -7.38
C THR A 10 3.79 2.80 -7.44
N HIS A 11 2.53 3.13 -7.71
CA HIS A 11 1.43 2.15 -7.74
C HIS A 11 1.36 1.40 -6.42
N GLU A 12 1.27 2.17 -5.34
CA GLU A 12 1.21 1.59 -4.01
C GLU A 12 0.13 2.25 -3.19
N LEU A 13 -0.41 1.50 -2.25
CA LEU A 13 -1.34 2.02 -1.26
C LEU A 13 -0.58 2.10 0.05
N ILE A 14 -0.40 3.32 0.54
CA ILE A 14 0.43 3.56 1.73
C ILE A 14 -0.45 3.54 2.97
N SER A 15 -0.07 2.71 3.93
CA SER A 15 -0.74 2.68 5.22
C SER A 15 0.22 3.18 6.29
N LYS A 16 0.05 4.42 6.69
CA LYS A 16 0.92 4.99 7.70
C LYS A 16 0.70 4.37 9.06
N THR A 17 -0.52 3.95 9.34
CA THR A 17 -0.84 3.31 10.60
C THR A 17 -0.08 1.99 10.75
N ALA A 18 -0.01 1.22 9.68
CA ALA A 18 0.71 -0.05 9.70
C ALA A 18 2.18 0.11 9.36
N GLY A 19 2.56 1.26 8.79
CA GLY A 19 3.92 1.49 8.35
C GLY A 19 4.29 0.65 7.15
N LEU A 20 3.33 0.40 6.27
CA LEU A 20 3.53 -0.47 5.13
C LEU A 20 3.00 0.17 3.85
N ALA A 21 3.61 -0.21 2.74
CA ALA A 21 3.17 0.19 1.42
C ALA A 21 2.80 -1.07 0.65
N TYR A 22 1.53 -1.18 0.29
CA TYR A 22 1.03 -2.34 -0.42
C TYR A 22 1.06 -2.11 -1.92
N PRO A 23 1.49 -3.09 -2.71
CA PRO A 23 1.52 -2.94 -4.17
C PRO A 23 0.12 -2.96 -4.75
N ILE A 24 -0.06 -2.24 -5.85
CA ILE A 24 -1.31 -2.24 -6.59
C ILE A 24 -1.05 -2.89 -7.94
N ARG A 25 -1.81 -3.93 -8.26
CA ARG A 25 -1.68 -4.64 -9.52
C ARG A 25 -3.01 -4.60 -10.26
N ASP A 26 -2.96 -4.13 -11.51
CA ASP A 26 -4.16 -4.04 -12.35
C ASP A 26 -5.29 -3.30 -11.65
N GLY A 27 -4.93 -2.24 -10.93
CA GLY A 27 -5.92 -1.44 -10.22
C GLY A 27 -6.44 -2.09 -8.94
N VAL A 28 -5.86 -3.22 -8.55
CA VAL A 28 -6.29 -3.93 -7.35
C VAL A 28 -5.18 -3.90 -6.32
N PRO A 29 -5.42 -3.31 -5.13
CA PRO A 29 -4.39 -3.31 -4.09
C PRO A 29 -4.21 -4.71 -3.50
N ILE A 30 -2.96 -5.11 -3.38
CA ILE A 30 -2.61 -6.40 -2.79
C ILE A 30 -2.32 -6.17 -1.32
N LEU A 31 -3.31 -6.39 -0.47
CA LEU A 31 -3.18 -6.07 0.96
C LEU A 31 -2.64 -7.26 1.74
N LEU A 32 -1.50 -7.75 1.32
CA LEU A 32 -0.81 -8.85 2.00
C LEU A 32 0.46 -8.31 2.61
N VAL A 33 0.64 -8.53 3.91
CA VAL A 33 1.81 -8.03 4.63
C VAL A 33 3.10 -8.55 4.01
N GLU A 34 3.11 -9.80 3.56
CA GLU A 34 4.29 -10.40 2.97
C GLU A 34 4.63 -9.80 1.61
N ARG A 35 3.71 -9.08 1.01
CA ARG A 35 3.97 -8.39 -0.25
C ARG A 35 4.22 -6.91 -0.04
N ALA A 36 3.93 -6.41 1.15
CA ALA A 36 4.07 -5.00 1.45
C ALA A 36 5.52 -4.62 1.69
N ARG A 37 5.82 -3.37 1.38
CA ARG A 37 7.13 -2.81 1.62
C ARG A 37 7.08 -2.03 2.93
N THR A 38 8.09 -2.17 3.77
CA THR A 38 8.15 -1.43 5.02
C THR A 38 8.57 0.01 4.74
N LEU A 39 7.85 0.93 5.33
CA LEU A 39 8.16 2.36 5.17
C LEU A 39 9.36 2.78 6.01
#